data_1011327f6e79efee146260ac683e8a39
#
_entry.id   1011327f6e79efee146260ac683e8a39
#
_cell.length_a   1.000
_cell.length_b   1.000
_cell.length_c   1.000
_cell.angle_alpha   90.00
_cell.angle_beta   90.00
_cell.angle_gamma   90.00
#
_symmetry.space_group_name_H-M   'P 1'
#
loop_
_entity.id
_entity.type
_entity.pdbx_description
1 polymer ?
#
loop_
_entity_poly.entity_id
_entity_poly.type
_entity_poly.pdbx_seq_one_letter_code
_entity_poly.pdbx_strand_id
1 'polypeptide(L)'
;MQSQVFPNAIHRCCLYHVLHLARTKLGKNLADGNPFADAFYACIYGPDTVEEFEECWQHMLQVFSMSANKNLENMWKSRKTWAPVYFRHCFFPFTSTTGRSEGLNSYFKKLITPSDSVWNFVQPYELYQTLMLDREDNAGFTMETTTPSLWGR
;
A
#
# COMPACT_ATOMS: atom_id res chain seq x y z
N MET A 1 15.68 9.27 -10.89
CA MET A 1 15.32 10.67 -10.53
C MET A 1 15.09 10.87 -9.03
N GLN A 2 14.31 10.04 -8.32
CA GLN A 2 14.07 10.20 -6.86
C GLN A 2 15.36 10.10 -6.00
N SER A 3 16.27 9.18 -6.32
CA SER A 3 17.54 9.02 -5.59
C SER A 3 18.51 10.21 -5.68
N GLN A 4 18.30 11.11 -6.64
CA GLN A 4 19.11 12.33 -6.77
C GLN A 4 18.59 13.48 -5.90
N VAL A 5 17.26 13.52 -5.64
CA VAL A 5 16.61 14.58 -4.85
C VAL A 5 16.54 14.19 -3.37
N PHE A 6 16.34 12.90 -3.08
CA PHE A 6 16.21 12.36 -1.73
C PHE A 6 17.12 11.13 -1.54
N PRO A 7 18.44 11.30 -1.43
CA PRO A 7 19.40 10.18 -1.43
C PRO A 7 19.24 9.21 -0.25
N ASN A 8 18.68 9.69 0.87
CA ASN A 8 18.46 8.88 2.08
C ASN A 8 17.00 8.42 2.25
N ALA A 9 16.14 8.69 1.27
CA ALA A 9 14.72 8.30 1.36
C ALA A 9 14.53 6.86 0.91
N ILE A 10 13.80 6.09 1.72
CA ILE A 10 13.38 4.74 1.36
C ILE A 10 12.11 4.83 0.53
N HIS A 11 12.20 4.38 -0.72
CA HIS A 11 11.05 4.35 -1.62
C HIS A 11 10.36 2.99 -1.58
N ARG A 12 9.06 2.99 -1.27
CA ARG A 12 8.21 1.80 -1.30
C ARG A 12 6.99 2.04 -2.18
N CYS A 13 6.72 1.10 -3.09
CA CYS A 13 5.47 1.07 -3.83
C CYS A 13 4.32 0.64 -2.93
N CYS A 14 3.15 1.25 -3.12
CA CYS A 14 1.95 0.86 -2.39
C CYS A 14 1.55 -0.58 -2.75
N LEU A 15 1.53 -1.47 -1.75
CA LEU A 15 1.24 -2.89 -1.95
C LEU A 15 -0.15 -3.11 -2.56
N TYR A 16 -1.15 -2.33 -2.15
CA TYR A 16 -2.49 -2.40 -2.72
C TYR A 16 -2.47 -2.22 -4.25
N HIS A 17 -1.79 -1.18 -4.75
CA HIS A 17 -1.72 -0.93 -6.19
C HIS A 17 -0.95 -2.02 -6.94
N VAL A 18 0.11 -2.55 -6.33
CA VAL A 18 0.86 -3.68 -6.90
C VAL A 18 -0.02 -4.91 -7.03
N LEU A 19 -0.78 -5.25 -5.98
CA LEU A 19 -1.69 -6.40 -5.98
C LEU A 19 -2.90 -6.18 -6.89
N HIS A 20 -3.44 -4.98 -6.93
CA HIS A 20 -4.51 -4.63 -7.87
C HIS A 20 -4.07 -4.81 -9.33
N LEU A 21 -2.88 -4.33 -9.67
CA LEU A 21 -2.29 -4.52 -10.99
C LEU A 21 -2.01 -6.02 -11.29
N ALA A 22 -1.53 -6.77 -10.31
CA ALA A 22 -1.32 -8.21 -10.42
C ALA A 22 -2.64 -8.94 -10.74
N ARG A 23 -3.72 -8.63 -10.01
CA ARG A 23 -5.07 -9.18 -10.27
C ARG A 23 -5.54 -8.88 -11.69
N THR A 24 -5.35 -7.66 -12.16
CA THR A 24 -5.71 -7.26 -13.53
C THR A 24 -4.93 -8.07 -14.58
N LYS A 25 -3.63 -8.28 -14.36
CA LYS A 25 -2.74 -8.94 -15.34
C LYS A 25 -2.76 -10.46 -15.28
N LEU A 26 -2.93 -11.04 -14.12
CA LEU A 26 -2.97 -12.49 -13.91
C LEU A 26 -4.40 -13.06 -13.99
N GLY A 27 -5.41 -12.20 -13.91
CA GLY A 27 -6.81 -12.53 -14.16
C GLY A 27 -7.29 -13.75 -13.36
N LYS A 28 -7.74 -14.79 -14.07
CA LYS A 28 -8.29 -16.02 -13.49
C LYS A 28 -7.33 -16.75 -12.53
N ASN A 29 -6.02 -16.56 -12.69
CA ASN A 29 -5.04 -17.21 -11.80
C ASN A 29 -5.10 -16.64 -10.37
N LEU A 30 -5.52 -15.38 -10.21
CA LEU A 30 -5.72 -14.74 -8.90
C LEU A 30 -7.21 -14.61 -8.52
N ALA A 31 -8.08 -15.41 -9.13
CA ALA A 31 -9.48 -15.50 -8.74
C ALA A 31 -9.63 -16.24 -7.40
N ASP A 32 -10.68 -15.91 -6.66
CA ASP A 32 -11.00 -16.55 -5.39
C ASP A 32 -11.21 -18.06 -5.59
N GLY A 33 -10.66 -18.86 -4.68
CA GLY A 33 -10.68 -20.31 -4.74
C GLY A 33 -9.67 -20.95 -5.70
N ASN A 34 -8.81 -20.18 -6.34
CA ASN A 34 -7.73 -20.71 -7.15
C ASN A 34 -6.52 -21.05 -6.26
N PRO A 35 -6.01 -22.30 -6.23
CA PRO A 35 -4.88 -22.69 -5.41
C PRO A 35 -3.61 -21.84 -5.65
N PHE A 36 -3.40 -21.36 -6.87
CA PHE A 36 -2.32 -20.42 -7.15
C PHE A 36 -2.51 -19.10 -6.42
N ALA A 37 -3.74 -18.58 -6.33
CA ALA A 37 -4.02 -17.34 -5.62
C ALA A 37 -3.67 -17.46 -4.13
N ASP A 38 -4.07 -18.57 -3.51
CA ASP A 38 -3.77 -18.85 -2.10
C ASP A 38 -2.26 -18.92 -1.86
N ALA A 39 -1.53 -19.65 -2.71
CA ALA A 39 -0.07 -19.73 -2.64
C ALA A 39 0.61 -18.38 -2.89
N PHE A 40 0.10 -17.58 -3.83
CA PHE A 40 0.61 -16.25 -4.14
C PHE A 40 0.47 -15.30 -2.94
N TYR A 41 -0.69 -15.26 -2.30
CA TYR A 41 -0.91 -14.42 -1.13
C TYR A 41 -0.16 -14.93 0.10
N ALA A 42 -0.11 -16.24 0.31
CA ALA A 42 0.70 -16.85 1.37
C ALA A 42 2.18 -16.49 1.23
N CYS A 43 2.71 -16.51 0.00
CA CYS A 43 4.08 -16.11 -0.28
C CYS A 43 4.36 -14.63 0.00
N ILE A 44 3.38 -13.74 -0.18
CA ILE A 44 3.56 -12.29 0.07
C ILE A 44 3.50 -11.95 1.56
N TYR A 45 2.59 -12.58 2.31
CA TYR A 45 2.28 -12.20 3.67
C TYR A 45 2.89 -13.11 4.74
N GLY A 46 3.22 -14.36 4.38
CA GLY A 46 3.70 -15.38 5.31
C GLY A 46 5.16 -15.23 5.75
N PRO A 47 6.10 -15.01 4.81
CA PRO A 47 7.53 -15.01 5.14
C PRO A 47 7.93 -13.90 6.11
N ASP A 48 8.81 -14.26 7.05
CA ASP A 48 9.40 -13.33 8.00
C ASP A 48 10.77 -12.82 7.56
N THR A 49 11.47 -13.58 6.73
CA THR A 49 12.79 -13.23 6.20
C THR A 49 12.77 -13.09 4.68
N VAL A 50 13.79 -12.41 4.15
CA VAL A 50 13.95 -12.23 2.70
C VAL A 50 14.19 -13.59 2.02
N GLU A 51 14.98 -14.44 2.66
CA GLU A 51 15.33 -15.78 2.19
C GLU A 51 14.07 -16.64 2.05
N GLU A 52 13.23 -16.68 3.09
CA GLU A 52 11.95 -17.41 3.06
C GLU A 52 11.02 -16.90 1.95
N PHE A 53 10.96 -15.59 1.73
CA PHE A 53 10.16 -15.03 0.65
C PHE A 53 10.69 -15.45 -0.72
N GLU A 54 12.00 -15.39 -0.92
CA GLU A 54 12.62 -15.75 -2.19
C GLU A 54 12.45 -17.24 -2.51
N GLU A 55 12.63 -18.10 -1.51
CA GLU A 55 12.38 -19.54 -1.64
C GLU A 55 10.90 -19.85 -1.91
N CYS A 56 9.99 -19.26 -1.14
CA CYS A 56 8.56 -19.42 -1.33
C CYS A 56 8.10 -18.99 -2.73
N TRP A 57 8.62 -17.87 -3.22
CA TRP A 57 8.33 -17.38 -4.57
C TRP A 57 8.79 -18.35 -5.65
N GLN A 58 10.02 -18.85 -5.57
CA GLN A 58 10.55 -19.82 -6.53
C GLN A 58 9.78 -21.14 -6.49
N HIS A 59 9.48 -21.64 -5.29
CA HIS A 59 8.70 -22.86 -5.11
C HIS A 59 7.30 -22.72 -5.73
N MET A 60 6.61 -21.62 -5.46
CA MET A 60 5.31 -21.31 -6.06
C MET A 60 5.36 -21.33 -7.59
N LEU A 61 6.36 -20.66 -8.19
CA LEU A 61 6.51 -20.65 -9.66
C LEU A 61 6.72 -22.04 -10.25
N GLN A 62 7.46 -22.91 -9.55
CA GLN A 62 7.72 -24.29 -9.98
C GLN A 62 6.45 -25.17 -9.88
N VAL A 63 5.80 -25.15 -8.71
CA VAL A 63 4.59 -25.96 -8.45
C VAL A 63 3.48 -25.67 -9.45
N PHE A 64 3.28 -24.40 -9.77
CA PHE A 64 2.21 -23.98 -10.69
C PHE A 64 2.67 -23.82 -12.13
N SER A 65 3.92 -24.18 -12.45
CA SER A 65 4.49 -24.05 -13.81
C SER A 65 4.40 -22.62 -14.39
N MET A 66 4.55 -21.60 -13.53
CA MET A 66 4.37 -20.18 -13.88
C MET A 66 5.70 -19.45 -14.12
N SER A 67 6.81 -20.16 -14.22
CA SER A 67 8.16 -19.57 -14.39
C SER A 67 8.33 -18.74 -15.66
N ALA A 68 7.57 -19.04 -16.73
CA ALA A 68 7.59 -18.29 -17.98
C ALA A 68 6.64 -17.07 -18.01
N ASN A 69 5.92 -16.78 -16.91
CA ASN A 69 4.98 -15.68 -16.87
C ASN A 69 5.69 -14.33 -16.71
N LYS A 70 5.63 -13.50 -17.75
CA LYS A 70 6.29 -12.19 -17.78
C LYS A 70 5.82 -11.22 -16.68
N ASN A 71 4.56 -11.31 -16.24
CA ASN A 71 4.04 -10.43 -15.19
C ASN A 71 4.65 -10.81 -13.83
N LEU A 72 4.76 -12.10 -13.53
CA LEU A 72 5.42 -12.58 -12.31
C LEU A 72 6.93 -12.30 -12.34
N GLU A 73 7.57 -12.44 -13.51
CA GLU A 73 8.97 -12.06 -13.70
C GLU A 73 9.20 -10.56 -13.42
N ASN A 74 8.32 -9.69 -13.90
CA ASN A 74 8.41 -8.26 -13.64
C ASN A 74 8.19 -7.93 -12.16
N MET A 75 7.24 -8.62 -11.50
CA MET A 75 7.04 -8.49 -10.05
C MET A 75 8.29 -8.94 -9.28
N TRP A 76 8.89 -10.04 -9.69
CA TRP A 76 10.15 -10.52 -9.10
C TRP A 76 11.28 -9.50 -9.23
N LYS A 77 11.48 -8.93 -10.41
CA LYS A 77 12.51 -7.91 -10.67
C LYS A 77 12.34 -6.67 -9.78
N SER A 78 11.10 -6.30 -9.52
CA SER A 78 10.78 -5.12 -8.69
C SER A 78 10.53 -5.46 -7.20
N ARG A 79 10.70 -6.72 -6.76
CA ARG A 79 10.31 -7.19 -5.42
C ARG A 79 10.82 -6.34 -4.26
N LYS A 80 12.04 -5.81 -4.39
CA LYS A 80 12.67 -4.95 -3.39
C LYS A 80 11.98 -3.60 -3.19
N THR A 81 11.07 -3.21 -4.08
CA THR A 81 10.34 -1.95 -3.98
C THR A 81 8.92 -2.10 -3.43
N TRP A 82 8.41 -3.34 -3.30
CA TRP A 82 7.02 -3.54 -2.87
C TRP A 82 6.81 -4.67 -1.87
N ALA A 83 7.61 -5.76 -1.90
CA ALA A 83 7.35 -6.90 -1.02
C ALA A 83 7.59 -6.53 0.45
N PRO A 84 6.62 -6.85 1.34
CA PRO A 84 6.65 -6.40 2.74
C PRO A 84 7.90 -6.77 3.50
N VAL A 85 8.46 -7.94 3.21
CA VAL A 85 9.63 -8.50 3.90
C VAL A 85 10.87 -7.60 3.80
N TYR A 86 11.04 -6.86 2.70
CA TYR A 86 12.17 -5.92 2.54
C TYR A 86 12.04 -4.64 3.37
N PHE A 87 10.87 -4.41 3.99
CA PHE A 87 10.57 -3.17 4.71
C PHE A 87 10.23 -3.40 6.19
N ARG A 88 10.45 -4.60 6.72
CA ARG A 88 10.12 -4.91 8.13
C ARG A 88 10.90 -4.05 9.13
N HIS A 89 12.09 -3.59 8.75
CA HIS A 89 12.93 -2.69 9.55
C HIS A 89 12.52 -1.22 9.45
N CYS A 90 11.56 -0.90 8.58
CA CYS A 90 11.11 0.47 8.34
C CYS A 90 9.70 0.67 8.86
N PHE A 91 9.48 1.76 9.57
CA PHE A 91 8.14 2.16 9.96
C PHE A 91 7.47 2.95 8.81
N PHE A 92 6.43 2.37 8.22
CA PHE A 92 5.59 3.02 7.23
C PHE A 92 4.17 3.14 7.77
N PRO A 93 3.85 4.22 8.50
CA PRO A 93 2.51 4.41 9.05
C PRO A 93 1.48 4.53 7.92
N PHE A 94 0.36 3.85 8.09
CA PHE A 94 -0.82 3.98 7.21
C PHE A 94 -0.63 3.59 5.73
N THR A 95 0.40 2.85 5.37
CA THR A 95 0.67 2.46 3.99
C THR A 95 0.00 1.14 3.56
N SER A 96 -0.71 0.48 4.47
CA SER A 96 -1.46 -0.74 4.17
C SER A 96 -2.78 -0.49 3.45
N THR A 97 -3.32 0.73 3.51
CA THR A 97 -4.54 1.13 2.82
C THR A 97 -4.33 2.44 2.07
N THR A 98 -4.91 2.56 0.87
CA THR A 98 -4.86 3.78 0.05
C THR A 98 -5.90 4.80 0.47
N GLY A 99 -6.85 4.43 1.34
CA GLY A 99 -8.02 5.24 1.68
C GLY A 99 -7.70 6.68 2.09
N ARG A 100 -6.64 6.89 2.88
CA ARG A 100 -6.22 8.26 3.27
C ARG A 100 -5.62 9.04 2.10
N SER A 101 -4.76 8.39 1.31
CA SER A 101 -4.15 9.04 0.13
C SER A 101 -5.18 9.29 -0.96
N GLU A 102 -6.14 8.40 -1.15
CA GLU A 102 -7.23 8.56 -2.11
C GLU A 102 -8.22 9.63 -1.67
N GLY A 103 -8.52 9.71 -0.37
CA GLY A 103 -9.33 10.79 0.21
C GLY A 103 -8.69 12.16 -0.03
N LEU A 104 -7.40 12.29 0.26
CA LEU A 104 -6.62 13.50 0.01
C LEU A 104 -6.58 13.85 -1.48
N ASN A 105 -6.24 12.88 -2.33
CA ASN A 105 -6.20 13.07 -3.78
C ASN A 105 -7.58 13.44 -4.34
N SER A 106 -8.66 12.82 -3.85
CA SER A 106 -10.03 13.15 -4.26
C SER A 106 -10.43 14.56 -3.84
N TYR A 107 -10.02 15.01 -2.65
CA TYR A 107 -10.25 16.37 -2.18
C TYR A 107 -9.54 17.38 -3.08
N PHE A 108 -8.25 17.20 -3.34
CA PHE A 108 -7.49 18.12 -4.18
C PHE A 108 -7.91 18.12 -5.65
N LYS A 109 -8.28 16.98 -6.22
CA LYS A 109 -8.83 16.92 -7.60
C LYS A 109 -10.07 17.77 -7.83
N LYS A 110 -10.81 18.10 -6.78
CA LYS A 110 -11.98 18.98 -6.87
C LYS A 110 -11.63 20.47 -6.79
N LEU A 111 -10.48 20.79 -6.23
CA LEU A 111 -10.08 22.17 -5.91
C LEU A 111 -8.97 22.69 -6.82
N ILE A 112 -8.24 21.80 -7.49
CA ILE A 112 -7.03 22.13 -8.24
C ILE A 112 -7.13 21.54 -9.64
N THR A 113 -6.77 22.35 -10.62
CA THR A 113 -6.64 21.94 -12.02
C THR A 113 -5.17 21.84 -12.43
N PRO A 114 -4.81 21.07 -13.47
CA PRO A 114 -3.43 20.97 -13.94
C PRO A 114 -2.78 22.30 -14.36
N SER A 115 -3.59 23.34 -14.59
CA SER A 115 -3.15 24.68 -14.96
C SER A 115 -2.93 25.62 -13.78
N ASP A 116 -3.27 25.18 -12.57
CA ASP A 116 -3.10 26.00 -11.37
C ASP A 116 -1.64 26.13 -10.96
N SER A 117 -1.30 27.29 -10.42
CA SER A 117 0.01 27.57 -9.87
C SER A 117 0.24 26.81 -8.56
N VAL A 118 1.51 26.64 -8.19
CA VAL A 118 1.89 26.06 -6.87
C VAL A 118 1.25 26.86 -5.73
N TRP A 119 1.09 28.17 -5.88
CA TRP A 119 0.45 29.02 -4.89
C TRP A 119 -1.04 28.66 -4.67
N ASN A 120 -1.76 28.38 -5.75
CA ASN A 120 -3.15 27.94 -5.68
C ASN A 120 -3.30 26.54 -5.04
N PHE A 121 -2.21 25.75 -5.00
CA PHE A 121 -2.18 24.48 -4.27
C PHE A 121 -1.97 24.68 -2.77
N VAL A 122 -1.12 25.61 -2.35
CA VAL A 122 -0.75 25.78 -0.95
C VAL A 122 -1.95 26.15 -0.07
N GLN A 123 -2.81 27.07 -0.53
CA GLN A 123 -3.98 27.50 0.27
C GLN A 123 -4.98 26.36 0.55
N PRO A 124 -5.45 25.57 -0.43
CA PRO A 124 -6.29 24.42 -0.16
C PRO A 124 -5.59 23.34 0.71
N TYR A 125 -4.27 23.22 0.63
CA TYR A 125 -3.51 22.29 1.45
C TYR A 125 -3.50 22.73 2.93
N GLU A 126 -3.25 24.01 3.22
CA GLU A 126 -3.31 24.56 4.58
C GLU A 126 -4.70 24.42 5.19
N LEU A 127 -5.75 24.73 4.40
CA LEU A 127 -7.12 24.52 4.83
C LEU A 127 -7.41 23.04 5.15
N TYR A 128 -6.97 22.14 4.31
CA TYR A 128 -7.12 20.70 4.55
C TYR A 128 -6.40 20.27 5.84
N GLN A 129 -5.18 20.75 6.08
CA GLN A 129 -4.45 20.43 7.32
C GLN A 129 -5.22 20.91 8.56
N THR A 130 -5.72 22.12 8.55
CA THR A 130 -6.52 22.68 9.67
C THR A 130 -7.77 21.82 9.92
N LEU A 131 -8.52 21.48 8.88
CA LEU A 131 -9.72 20.63 8.98
C LEU A 131 -9.41 19.21 9.49
N MET A 132 -8.25 18.66 9.17
CA MET A 132 -7.83 17.34 9.66
C MET A 132 -7.41 17.37 11.12
N LEU A 133 -6.69 18.40 11.55
CA LEU A 133 -6.32 18.61 12.95
C LEU A 133 -7.57 18.80 13.82
N ASP A 134 -8.51 19.64 13.39
CA ASP A 134 -9.79 19.84 14.10
C ASP A 134 -10.60 18.53 14.23
N ARG A 135 -10.53 17.67 13.20
CA ARG A 135 -11.20 16.35 13.25
C ARG A 135 -10.51 15.40 14.22
N GLU A 136 -9.17 15.38 14.24
CA GLU A 136 -8.39 14.55 15.16
C GLU A 136 -8.60 14.98 16.61
N ASP A 137 -8.62 16.28 16.88
CA ASP A 137 -8.90 16.85 18.20
C ASP A 137 -10.30 16.51 18.68
N ASN A 138 -11.31 16.67 17.80
CA ASN A 138 -12.69 16.30 18.13
C ASN A 138 -12.86 14.77 18.32
N ALA A 139 -12.16 13.94 17.55
CA ALA A 139 -12.19 12.48 17.72
C ALA A 139 -11.51 12.09 19.05
N GLY A 140 -10.38 12.71 19.39
CA GLY A 140 -9.68 12.53 20.66
C GLY A 140 -10.59 12.90 21.85
N PHE A 141 -11.23 14.06 21.80
CA PHE A 141 -12.19 14.49 22.82
C PHE A 141 -13.37 13.52 22.97
N THR A 142 -13.90 13.02 21.85
CA THR A 142 -15.01 12.04 21.88
C THR A 142 -14.57 10.73 22.51
N MET A 143 -13.36 10.25 22.22
CA MET A 143 -12.82 9.01 22.81
C MET A 143 -12.56 9.16 24.32
N GLU A 144 -12.09 10.32 24.78
CA GLU A 144 -11.84 10.60 26.19
C GLU A 144 -13.15 10.77 27.00
N THR A 145 -14.19 11.31 26.36
CA THR A 145 -15.47 11.61 27.02
C THR A 145 -16.50 10.48 26.91
N THR A 146 -16.29 9.55 25.96
CA THR A 146 -17.21 8.40 25.81
C THR A 146 -16.74 7.23 26.66
N THR A 147 -17.46 6.93 27.70
CA THR A 147 -17.21 5.72 28.52
C THR A 147 -17.40 4.48 27.63
N PRO A 148 -16.41 3.57 27.53
CA PRO A 148 -16.60 2.34 26.77
C PRO A 148 -17.75 1.58 27.39
N SER A 149 -18.81 1.33 26.63
CA SER A 149 -19.84 0.38 27.05
C SER A 149 -19.19 -1.01 27.06
N LEU A 150 -18.80 -1.47 28.23
CA LEU A 150 -18.43 -2.86 28.44
C LEU A 150 -19.61 -3.71 27.94
N TRP A 151 -19.38 -4.52 26.94
CA TRP A 151 -20.29 -5.53 26.47
C TRP A 151 -20.59 -6.44 27.67
N GLY A 152 -21.68 -6.17 28.31
CA GLY A 152 -22.18 -6.96 29.42
C GLY A 152 -23.12 -8.02 28.91
N ARG A 153 -22.78 -9.25 29.26
CA ARG A 153 -23.59 -10.46 29.39
C ARG A 153 -23.95 -11.21 28.13
#